data_68ce1ba347834f9d60ff26c4396afe37
#
_entry.id   68ce1ba347834f9d60ff26c4396afe37
#
_cell.length_a   1.000
_cell.length_b   1.000
_cell.length_c   1.000
_cell.angle_alpha   90.00
_cell.angle_beta   90.00
_cell.angle_gamma   90.00
#
_symmetry.space_group_name_H-M   'P 1'
#
loop_
_entity.id
_entity.type
_entity.pdbx_description
1 polymer ?
#
loop_
_entity_poly.entity_id
_entity_poly.type
_entity_poly.pdbx_seq_one_letter_code
_entity_poly.pdbx_strand_id
1 'polypeptide(L)'
;GSWRAVVLNDGDVITFKGPKGKGCRGNLCFAGGVDIPPVMNSCSTYIRAKIGGVEGRALKVGDVIKIGEPTALWKKLGGFCLPEDLDPAQDANAPLAIITGLQEDAFTEEGKKLLFESEYTMTAESDRMGCRLEGAKIEHTEKGADIVSDAIPLGAVQIPGHGMPIIMLADRQTTGGYTKIGVLTPLSMEALVQKMPGSKVRFRRADVSEGVAEQMKIKEAVRRARELRLSHVSRTHIEASRSLSGHFTLTVEGKRYEITCEEI
;
A
#
# COMPACT_ATOMS: atom_id res chain seq x y z
N GLY A 1 -12.84 13.47 -0.20
CA GLY A 1 -12.84 12.08 -0.63
C GLY A 1 -11.48 11.69 -1.19
N SER A 2 -11.20 10.41 -1.27
CA SER A 2 -10.01 9.86 -1.93
C SER A 2 -10.04 10.13 -3.45
N TRP A 3 -8.92 9.95 -4.12
CA TRP A 3 -8.81 10.04 -5.58
C TRP A 3 -9.24 11.40 -6.18
N ARG A 4 -8.92 12.48 -5.51
CA ARG A 4 -9.28 13.85 -5.92
C ARG A 4 -8.04 14.71 -6.09
N ALA A 5 -7.97 15.46 -7.19
CA ALA A 5 -6.98 16.51 -7.38
C ALA A 5 -7.50 17.84 -6.80
N VAL A 6 -6.67 18.48 -5.99
CA VAL A 6 -6.96 19.75 -5.35
C VAL A 6 -5.87 20.73 -5.72
N VAL A 7 -6.23 21.93 -6.10
CA VAL A 7 -5.29 23.04 -6.25
C VAL A 7 -5.13 23.70 -4.89
N LEU A 8 -3.90 23.87 -4.46
CA LEU A 8 -3.54 24.56 -3.23
C LEU A 8 -2.92 25.89 -3.56
N ASN A 9 -3.21 26.89 -2.76
CA ASN A 9 -2.61 28.22 -2.82
C ASN A 9 -1.70 28.40 -1.60
N ASP A 10 -0.85 29.41 -1.67
CA ASP A 10 -0.01 29.78 -0.53
C ASP A 10 -0.84 30.03 0.74
N GLY A 11 -0.40 29.44 1.85
CA GLY A 11 -1.09 29.49 3.12
C GLY A 11 -2.21 28.45 3.31
N ASP A 12 -2.55 27.65 2.29
CA ASP A 12 -3.55 26.60 2.45
C ASP A 12 -3.10 25.50 3.41
N VAL A 13 -4.05 24.93 4.15
CA VAL A 13 -3.80 23.90 5.15
C VAL A 13 -4.58 22.63 4.78
N ILE A 14 -3.87 21.52 4.62
CA ILE A 14 -4.48 20.21 4.45
C ILE A 14 -4.54 19.49 5.80
N THR A 15 -5.74 19.08 6.20
CA THR A 15 -5.95 18.36 7.47
C THR A 15 -6.55 16.99 7.22
N PHE A 16 -5.89 15.96 7.75
CA PHE A 16 -6.41 14.60 7.81
C PHE A 16 -6.98 14.33 9.21
N LYS A 17 -8.27 14.05 9.28
CA LYS A 17 -8.99 13.82 10.56
C LYS A 17 -8.99 12.36 11.02
N GLY A 18 -8.03 11.57 10.54
CA GLY A 18 -7.98 10.13 10.78
C GLY A 18 -8.95 9.32 9.90
N PRO A 19 -8.85 7.99 9.93
CA PRO A 19 -9.68 7.12 9.11
C PRO A 19 -11.14 7.20 9.52
N LYS A 20 -12.03 7.43 8.54
CA LYS A 20 -13.48 7.32 8.71
C LYS A 20 -13.97 6.14 7.88
N GLY A 21 -14.28 5.01 8.52
CA GLY A 21 -14.78 3.83 7.83
C GLY A 21 -13.68 2.90 7.35
N LYS A 22 -13.67 2.56 6.07
CA LYS A 22 -12.78 1.56 5.47
C LYS A 22 -11.39 2.15 5.18
N GLY A 23 -10.35 1.49 5.66
CA GLY A 23 -8.96 1.81 5.36
C GLY A 23 -8.26 2.71 6.37
N CYS A 24 -6.96 2.50 6.52
CA CYS A 24 -6.10 3.22 7.45
C CYS A 24 -4.91 3.92 6.78
N ARG A 25 -4.72 3.73 5.47
CA ARG A 25 -3.59 4.30 4.71
C ARG A 25 -4.09 5.15 3.57
N GLY A 26 -3.44 6.28 3.35
CA GLY A 26 -3.66 7.16 2.21
C GLY A 26 -2.34 7.67 1.65
N ASN A 27 -2.36 8.11 0.40
CA ASN A 27 -1.22 8.71 -0.26
C ASN A 27 -1.57 10.16 -0.60
N LEU A 28 -0.65 11.07 -0.29
CA LEU A 28 -0.66 12.44 -0.76
C LEU A 28 0.38 12.56 -1.87
N CYS A 29 -0.08 12.91 -3.07
CA CYS A 29 0.76 13.06 -4.24
C CYS A 29 0.79 14.52 -4.67
N PHE A 30 1.97 15.03 -4.98
CA PHE A 30 2.18 16.40 -5.45
C PHE A 30 2.46 16.39 -6.95
N ALA A 31 1.96 17.39 -7.67
CA ALA A 31 2.37 17.64 -9.04
C ALA A 31 3.86 18.01 -9.04
N GLY A 32 4.66 17.32 -9.85
CA GLY A 32 6.12 17.44 -9.81
C GLY A 32 6.82 16.43 -8.90
N GLY A 33 6.06 15.76 -8.03
CA GLY A 33 6.62 14.82 -7.05
C GLY A 33 7.30 15.51 -5.88
N VAL A 34 7.98 14.73 -5.06
CA VAL A 34 8.79 15.23 -3.94
C VAL A 34 10.24 15.30 -4.40
N ASP A 35 10.89 16.45 -4.22
CA ASP A 35 12.30 16.65 -4.58
C ASP A 35 13.22 16.03 -3.53
N ILE A 36 13.51 14.75 -3.71
CA ILE A 36 14.37 13.95 -2.84
C ILE A 36 15.42 13.25 -3.69
N PRO A 37 16.70 13.32 -3.34
CA PRO A 37 17.74 12.58 -4.05
C PRO A 37 17.46 11.08 -4.04
N PRO A 38 17.45 10.39 -5.18
CA PRO A 38 17.26 8.96 -5.24
C PRO A 38 18.46 8.23 -4.64
N VAL A 39 18.17 7.20 -3.85
CA VAL A 39 19.16 6.24 -3.34
C VAL A 39 18.85 4.89 -3.98
N MET A 40 19.83 4.28 -4.65
CA MET A 40 19.65 3.04 -5.43
C MET A 40 18.45 3.14 -6.41
N ASN A 41 18.31 4.28 -7.09
CA ASN A 41 17.20 4.61 -8.00
C ASN A 41 15.81 4.67 -7.35
N SER A 42 15.72 4.85 -6.04
CA SER A 42 14.46 4.95 -5.32
C SER A 42 14.43 6.20 -4.43
N CYS A 43 13.30 6.93 -4.45
CA CYS A 43 13.02 8.03 -3.53
C CYS A 43 12.27 7.56 -2.27
N SER A 44 12.01 6.27 -2.12
CA SER A 44 11.34 5.73 -0.94
C SER A 44 12.22 5.76 0.30
N THR A 45 11.59 5.96 1.46
CA THR A 45 12.27 5.83 2.75
C THR A 45 12.27 4.37 3.22
N TYR A 46 13.44 3.81 3.44
CA TYR A 46 13.59 2.53 4.15
C TYR A 46 14.00 2.81 5.60
N ILE A 47 13.01 2.90 6.48
CA ILE A 47 13.18 3.39 7.86
C ILE A 47 14.15 2.52 8.67
N ARG A 48 14.09 1.18 8.52
CA ARG A 48 14.95 0.25 9.27
C ARG A 48 16.44 0.48 9.00
N ALA A 49 16.79 0.69 7.73
CA ALA A 49 18.18 0.96 7.33
C ALA A 49 18.54 2.44 7.40
N LYS A 50 17.56 3.33 7.68
CA LYS A 50 17.73 4.80 7.67
C LYS A 50 18.25 5.30 6.33
N ILE A 51 17.68 4.79 5.22
CA ILE A 51 18.11 5.09 3.85
C ILE A 51 16.95 5.73 3.07
N GLY A 52 17.30 6.66 2.18
CA GLY A 52 16.38 7.31 1.24
C GLY A 52 15.36 8.24 1.91
N GLY A 53 14.47 8.80 1.11
CA GLY A 53 13.45 9.74 1.58
C GLY A 53 14.02 10.95 2.31
N VAL A 54 13.27 11.48 3.26
CA VAL A 54 13.71 12.59 4.12
C VAL A 54 14.56 12.01 5.26
N GLU A 55 15.89 12.11 5.13
CA GLU A 55 16.88 11.65 6.14
C GLU A 55 16.72 10.19 6.59
N GLY A 56 16.15 9.31 5.77
CA GLY A 56 15.96 7.90 6.11
C GLY A 56 14.99 7.63 7.28
N ARG A 57 14.12 8.56 7.60
CA ARG A 57 13.22 8.51 8.76
C ARG A 57 11.78 8.89 8.41
N ALA A 58 10.88 8.64 9.35
CA ALA A 58 9.53 9.21 9.28
C ALA A 58 9.58 10.75 9.42
N LEU A 59 8.61 11.41 8.80
CA LEU A 59 8.46 12.88 8.92
C LEU A 59 8.20 13.30 10.35
N LYS A 60 8.73 14.44 10.72
CA LYS A 60 8.54 15.09 12.03
C LYS A 60 7.84 16.42 11.86
N VAL A 61 7.23 16.90 12.92
CA VAL A 61 6.70 18.28 12.97
C VAL A 61 7.83 19.27 12.69
N GLY A 62 7.58 20.20 11.78
CA GLY A 62 8.55 21.19 11.32
C GLY A 62 9.42 20.76 10.13
N ASP A 63 9.26 19.53 9.62
CA ASP A 63 9.92 19.15 8.37
C ASP A 63 9.35 19.97 7.20
N VAL A 64 10.24 20.47 6.35
CA VAL A 64 9.93 21.14 5.10
C VAL A 64 10.26 20.21 3.96
N ILE A 65 9.29 19.98 3.07
CA ILE A 65 9.43 19.09 1.92
C ILE A 65 9.41 19.92 0.65
N LYS A 66 10.50 19.87 -0.10
CA LYS A 66 10.55 20.48 -1.42
C LYS A 66 9.76 19.64 -2.43
N ILE A 67 9.05 20.32 -3.32
CA ILE A 67 8.29 19.72 -4.41
C ILE A 67 9.06 20.00 -5.72
N GLY A 68 9.19 18.96 -6.53
CA GLY A 68 9.82 19.10 -7.83
C GLY A 68 8.96 19.89 -8.83
N GLU A 69 9.57 20.26 -9.95
CA GLU A 69 8.91 21.02 -11.02
C GLU A 69 7.62 20.32 -11.49
N PRO A 70 6.47 20.96 -11.38
CA PRO A 70 5.22 20.38 -11.84
C PRO A 70 5.12 20.47 -13.39
N THR A 71 4.50 19.48 -13.99
CA THR A 71 4.22 19.51 -15.43
C THR A 71 3.27 20.67 -15.75
N ALA A 72 3.35 21.27 -16.95
CA ALA A 72 2.48 22.36 -17.39
C ALA A 72 0.96 22.08 -17.31
N LEU A 73 0.58 20.81 -17.13
CA LEU A 73 -0.81 20.38 -17.05
C LEU A 73 -1.41 20.36 -15.64
N TRP A 74 -0.61 20.57 -14.59
CA TRP A 74 -1.08 20.40 -13.21
C TRP A 74 -2.27 21.32 -12.85
N LYS A 75 -2.25 22.57 -13.29
CA LYS A 75 -3.34 23.53 -13.04
C LYS A 75 -4.68 23.04 -13.60
N LYS A 76 -4.62 22.33 -14.75
CA LYS A 76 -5.83 21.76 -15.39
C LYS A 76 -6.38 20.54 -14.68
N LEU A 77 -5.67 19.99 -13.70
CA LEU A 77 -6.16 18.86 -12.90
C LEU A 77 -7.04 19.29 -11.73
N GLY A 78 -7.11 20.57 -11.40
CA GLY A 78 -7.94 21.07 -10.32
C GLY A 78 -9.39 20.60 -10.44
N GLY A 79 -9.94 20.06 -9.35
CA GLY A 79 -11.30 19.53 -9.33
C GLY A 79 -11.48 18.15 -9.98
N PHE A 80 -10.45 17.57 -10.60
CA PHE A 80 -10.53 16.21 -11.11
C PHE A 80 -10.79 15.22 -9.97
N CYS A 81 -11.75 14.32 -10.17
CA CYS A 81 -12.08 13.27 -9.24
C CYS A 81 -12.29 11.97 -10.02
N LEU A 82 -11.69 10.88 -9.56
CA LEU A 82 -11.97 9.57 -10.13
C LEU A 82 -13.37 9.12 -9.66
N PRO A 83 -14.16 8.51 -10.56
CA PRO A 83 -15.39 7.82 -10.20
C PRO A 83 -15.15 6.70 -9.20
N GLU A 84 -16.07 6.50 -8.26
CA GLU A 84 -15.94 5.46 -7.21
C GLU A 84 -15.94 4.04 -7.78
N ASP A 85 -16.58 3.81 -8.92
CA ASP A 85 -16.61 2.53 -9.61
C ASP A 85 -15.26 2.11 -10.22
N LEU A 86 -14.30 3.03 -10.28
CA LEU A 86 -12.93 2.73 -10.70
C LEU A 86 -12.02 2.23 -9.57
N ASP A 87 -12.45 2.33 -8.32
CA ASP A 87 -11.70 1.75 -7.21
C ASP A 87 -11.91 0.22 -7.20
N PRO A 88 -10.91 -0.58 -7.56
CA PRO A 88 -11.07 -2.03 -7.58
C PRO A 88 -11.09 -2.66 -6.20
N ALA A 89 -11.05 -1.85 -5.13
CA ALA A 89 -10.94 -2.32 -3.75
C ALA A 89 -12.02 -3.35 -3.40
N GLN A 90 -11.60 -4.41 -2.75
CA GLN A 90 -12.49 -5.42 -2.19
C GLN A 90 -13.21 -4.91 -0.94
N ASP A 91 -14.31 -5.58 -0.57
CA ASP A 91 -14.91 -5.40 0.75
C ASP A 91 -13.85 -5.68 1.82
N ALA A 92 -13.65 -4.72 2.73
CA ALA A 92 -12.67 -4.83 3.82
C ALA A 92 -12.90 -6.06 4.73
N ASN A 93 -14.11 -6.62 4.74
CA ASN A 93 -14.48 -7.80 5.52
C ASN A 93 -14.46 -9.11 4.71
N ALA A 94 -14.25 -9.04 3.40
CA ALA A 94 -14.14 -10.23 2.57
C ALA A 94 -12.93 -11.09 3.00
N PRO A 95 -13.04 -12.42 2.93
CA PRO A 95 -11.89 -13.29 3.13
C PRO A 95 -10.80 -13.00 2.10
N LEU A 96 -9.56 -12.95 2.54
CA LEU A 96 -8.40 -12.74 1.68
C LEU A 96 -8.11 -14.02 0.88
N ALA A 97 -7.98 -13.88 -0.41
CA ALA A 97 -7.75 -14.98 -1.33
C ALA A 97 -6.26 -15.36 -1.38
N ILE A 98 -5.96 -16.64 -1.17
CA ILE A 98 -4.63 -17.22 -1.25
C ILE A 98 -4.56 -18.19 -2.43
N ILE A 99 -3.64 -17.95 -3.34
CA ILE A 99 -3.20 -18.93 -4.32
C ILE A 99 -2.16 -19.82 -3.63
N THR A 100 -2.48 -21.10 -3.44
CA THR A 100 -1.57 -22.03 -2.75
C THR A 100 -0.31 -22.25 -3.58
N GLY A 101 0.82 -22.40 -2.90
CA GLY A 101 2.14 -22.43 -3.50
C GLY A 101 2.74 -23.84 -3.60
N LEU A 102 3.94 -23.91 -4.19
CA LEU A 102 4.66 -25.17 -4.40
C LEU A 102 5.13 -25.84 -3.09
N GLN A 103 5.06 -25.14 -1.96
CA GLN A 103 5.42 -25.67 -0.63
C GLN A 103 4.18 -26.03 0.21
N GLU A 104 3.00 -26.15 -0.40
CA GLU A 104 1.77 -26.55 0.29
C GLU A 104 1.88 -27.94 0.94
N ASP A 105 2.71 -28.81 0.39
CA ASP A 105 2.99 -30.16 0.89
C ASP A 105 3.84 -30.19 2.19
N ALA A 106 4.36 -29.05 2.63
CA ALA A 106 5.02 -28.91 3.92
C ALA A 106 4.01 -28.77 5.10
N PHE A 107 2.72 -28.64 4.81
CA PHE A 107 1.66 -28.44 5.81
C PHE A 107 0.76 -29.65 5.88
N THR A 108 0.32 -30.00 7.11
CA THR A 108 -0.66 -31.06 7.32
C THR A 108 -2.02 -30.69 6.70
N GLU A 109 -2.84 -31.68 6.37
CA GLU A 109 -4.19 -31.43 5.86
C GLU A 109 -5.05 -30.66 6.87
N GLU A 110 -4.91 -30.99 8.16
CA GLU A 110 -5.58 -30.25 9.24
C GLU A 110 -5.07 -28.80 9.32
N GLY A 111 -3.75 -28.58 9.24
CA GLY A 111 -3.16 -27.24 9.21
C GLY A 111 -3.67 -26.39 8.03
N LYS A 112 -3.76 -26.99 6.86
CA LYS A 112 -4.35 -26.33 5.67
C LYS A 112 -5.82 -26.00 5.87
N LYS A 113 -6.60 -26.92 6.44
CA LYS A 113 -8.02 -26.70 6.77
C LYS A 113 -8.19 -25.58 7.77
N LEU A 114 -7.40 -25.58 8.85
CA LEU A 114 -7.44 -24.53 9.89
C LEU A 114 -7.11 -23.14 9.31
N LEU A 115 -6.18 -23.03 8.34
CA LEU A 115 -5.88 -21.76 7.70
C LEU A 115 -7.14 -21.13 7.05
N PHE A 116 -7.95 -21.92 6.37
CA PHE A 116 -9.10 -21.44 5.61
C PHE A 116 -10.40 -21.37 6.40
N GLU A 117 -10.55 -22.11 7.50
CA GLU A 117 -11.75 -22.13 8.31
C GLU A 117 -11.68 -21.22 9.54
N SER A 118 -10.47 -20.80 9.95
CA SER A 118 -10.26 -20.00 11.14
C SER A 118 -10.26 -18.49 10.88
N GLU A 119 -10.50 -17.75 11.94
CA GLU A 119 -10.31 -16.30 11.98
C GLU A 119 -9.01 -15.96 12.69
N TYR A 120 -8.22 -15.10 12.08
CA TYR A 120 -6.96 -14.59 12.61
C TYR A 120 -7.11 -13.13 13.01
N THR A 121 -6.23 -12.66 13.89
CA THR A 121 -6.18 -11.27 14.33
C THR A 121 -4.83 -10.65 13.93
N MET A 122 -4.85 -9.49 13.29
CA MET A 122 -3.63 -8.74 12.99
C MET A 122 -3.01 -8.21 14.28
N THR A 123 -1.73 -8.50 14.51
CA THR A 123 -1.01 -8.08 15.71
C THR A 123 -0.46 -6.65 15.59
N ALA A 124 -0.14 -6.04 16.72
CA ALA A 124 0.53 -4.74 16.77
C ALA A 124 1.99 -4.78 16.28
N GLU A 125 2.59 -5.96 16.18
CA GLU A 125 3.95 -6.16 15.64
C GLU A 125 4.01 -6.13 14.11
N SER A 126 2.85 -5.96 13.44
CA SER A 126 2.77 -5.80 12.00
C SER A 126 3.42 -4.49 11.56
N ASP A 127 4.31 -4.58 10.56
CA ASP A 127 5.02 -3.45 10.00
C ASP A 127 5.07 -3.51 8.46
N ARG A 128 5.91 -2.70 7.82
CA ARG A 128 6.07 -2.70 6.37
C ARG A 128 6.79 -3.94 5.81
N MET A 129 7.44 -4.74 6.66
CA MET A 129 8.05 -6.01 6.25
C MET A 129 7.04 -7.15 6.21
N GLY A 130 6.14 -7.21 7.20
CA GLY A 130 5.19 -8.30 7.30
C GLY A 130 4.01 -8.01 8.21
N CYS A 131 2.85 -8.48 7.81
CA CYS A 131 1.65 -8.52 8.63
C CYS A 131 1.65 -9.81 9.43
N ARG A 132 1.81 -9.71 10.75
CA ARG A 132 1.81 -10.84 11.68
C ARG A 132 0.40 -11.10 12.17
N LEU A 133 0.00 -12.36 12.12
CA LEU A 133 -1.34 -12.79 12.56
C LEU A 133 -1.25 -13.73 13.75
N GLU A 134 -2.24 -13.67 14.61
CA GLU A 134 -2.50 -14.61 15.70
C GLU A 134 -3.84 -15.33 15.49
N GLY A 135 -3.89 -16.62 15.82
CA GLY A 135 -5.10 -17.43 15.63
C GLY A 135 -4.82 -18.93 15.80
N ALA A 136 -5.49 -19.75 15.01
CA ALA A 136 -5.27 -21.18 15.00
C ALA A 136 -3.86 -21.51 14.51
N LYS A 137 -3.19 -22.42 15.21
CA LYS A 137 -1.85 -22.89 14.89
C LYS A 137 -1.89 -23.81 13.66
N ILE A 138 -1.11 -23.46 12.65
CA ILE A 138 -0.95 -24.26 11.44
C ILE A 138 0.24 -25.19 11.62
N GLU A 139 -0.01 -26.50 11.51
CA GLU A 139 1.01 -27.51 11.71
C GLU A 139 1.67 -27.91 10.40
N HIS A 140 2.98 -28.19 10.50
CA HIS A 140 3.79 -28.70 9.41
C HIS A 140 3.80 -30.22 9.42
N THR A 141 4.07 -30.81 8.26
CA THR A 141 4.44 -32.22 8.10
C THR A 141 5.87 -32.45 8.61
N GLU A 142 6.37 -33.67 8.48
CA GLU A 142 7.77 -34.00 8.81
C GLU A 142 8.80 -33.16 8.00
N LYS A 143 8.39 -32.49 6.91
CA LYS A 143 9.25 -31.55 6.16
C LYS A 143 9.65 -30.33 6.99
N GLY A 144 8.88 -30.00 8.04
CA GLY A 144 9.18 -28.88 8.94
C GLY A 144 8.86 -27.50 8.36
N ALA A 145 9.12 -26.50 9.17
CA ALA A 145 8.87 -25.09 8.84
C ALA A 145 10.03 -24.43 8.07
N ASP A 146 11.22 -24.98 8.17
CA ASP A 146 12.45 -24.39 7.64
C ASP A 146 12.80 -25.02 6.29
N ILE A 147 13.23 -24.17 5.36
CA ILE A 147 13.69 -24.57 4.02
C ILE A 147 15.03 -23.91 3.71
N VAL A 148 15.74 -24.44 2.74
CA VAL A 148 16.84 -23.68 2.11
C VAL A 148 16.27 -22.38 1.58
N SER A 149 16.96 -21.26 1.86
CA SER A 149 16.47 -19.92 1.50
C SER A 149 16.02 -19.85 0.04
N ASP A 150 14.80 -19.38 -0.16
CA ASP A 150 14.13 -19.28 -1.44
C ASP A 150 13.51 -17.89 -1.59
N ALA A 151 13.14 -17.50 -2.82
CA ALA A 151 12.55 -16.21 -3.13
C ALA A 151 11.24 -15.98 -2.38
N ILE A 152 11.05 -14.74 -1.91
CA ILE A 152 9.83 -14.31 -1.21
C ILE A 152 9.10 -13.27 -2.07
N PRO A 153 8.02 -13.63 -2.76
CA PRO A 153 7.18 -12.67 -3.46
C PRO A 153 6.41 -11.76 -2.48
N LEU A 154 5.97 -10.60 -2.97
CA LEU A 154 5.01 -9.76 -2.24
C LEU A 154 3.72 -10.54 -2.00
N GLY A 155 3.20 -10.50 -0.79
CA GLY A 155 1.99 -11.25 -0.43
C GLY A 155 2.23 -12.71 -0.06
N ALA A 156 3.48 -13.19 -0.04
CA ALA A 156 3.78 -14.54 0.43
C ALA A 156 3.30 -14.75 1.86
N VAL A 157 2.62 -15.85 2.11
CA VAL A 157 2.13 -16.27 3.43
C VAL A 157 3.11 -17.29 3.98
N GLN A 158 4.03 -16.84 4.81
CA GLN A 158 4.98 -17.68 5.54
C GLN A 158 4.37 -18.22 6.82
N ILE A 159 4.68 -19.45 7.14
CA ILE A 159 4.29 -20.10 8.41
C ILE A 159 5.57 -20.59 9.09
N PRO A 160 6.19 -19.80 9.97
CA PRO A 160 7.31 -20.26 10.78
C PRO A 160 6.91 -21.40 11.74
N GLY A 161 7.90 -22.02 12.42
CA GLY A 161 7.68 -23.18 13.29
C GLY A 161 6.67 -22.98 14.44
N HIS A 162 6.40 -21.73 14.83
CA HIS A 162 5.33 -21.45 15.82
C HIS A 162 3.91 -21.58 15.24
N GLY A 163 3.77 -21.74 13.91
CA GLY A 163 2.49 -22.01 13.24
C GLY A 163 1.61 -20.80 12.97
N MET A 164 2.05 -19.55 13.23
CA MET A 164 1.28 -18.35 12.99
C MET A 164 1.64 -17.72 11.62
N PRO A 165 0.64 -17.29 10.81
CA PRO A 165 0.91 -16.72 9.51
C PRO A 165 1.59 -15.35 9.58
N ILE A 166 2.56 -15.13 8.68
CA ILE A 166 3.18 -13.84 8.43
C ILE A 166 3.01 -13.54 6.93
N ILE A 167 2.28 -12.49 6.60
CA ILE A 167 2.09 -12.08 5.20
C ILE A 167 3.13 -11.03 4.84
N MET A 168 3.97 -11.34 3.87
CA MET A 168 5.13 -10.53 3.50
C MET A 168 4.73 -9.29 2.69
N LEU A 169 5.16 -8.11 3.16
CA LEU A 169 4.77 -6.81 2.62
C LEU A 169 5.89 -6.13 1.80
N ALA A 170 5.76 -4.82 1.59
CA ALA A 170 6.60 -4.06 0.66
C ALA A 170 8.08 -4.05 1.03
N ASP A 171 8.43 -3.94 2.32
CA ASP A 171 9.83 -3.87 2.80
C ASP A 171 10.38 -5.26 3.21
N ARG A 172 9.73 -6.34 2.78
CA ARG A 172 10.19 -7.72 3.04
C ARG A 172 11.58 -7.96 2.47
N GLN A 173 12.28 -8.92 3.04
CA GLN A 173 13.48 -9.48 2.45
C GLN A 173 13.15 -10.20 1.13
N THR A 174 14.10 -10.27 0.22
CA THR A 174 13.94 -10.91 -1.09
C THR A 174 14.02 -12.43 -1.03
N THR A 175 14.70 -12.96 -0.02
CA THR A 175 14.88 -14.40 0.23
C THR A 175 14.63 -14.71 1.70
N GLY A 176 14.21 -15.93 2.01
CA GLY A 176 13.99 -16.41 3.38
C GLY A 176 13.84 -17.91 3.47
N GLY A 177 13.99 -18.42 4.68
CA GLY A 177 14.08 -19.84 4.99
C GLY A 177 12.84 -20.45 5.62
N TYR A 178 11.68 -19.78 5.59
CA TYR A 178 10.42 -20.38 6.07
C TYR A 178 9.54 -20.85 4.91
N THR A 179 8.83 -21.96 5.15
CA THR A 179 7.84 -22.47 4.18
C THR A 179 6.73 -21.46 3.92
N LYS A 180 6.34 -21.36 2.66
CA LYS A 180 5.27 -20.50 2.16
C LYS A 180 4.08 -21.34 1.71
N ILE A 181 2.94 -21.21 2.38
CA ILE A 181 1.74 -21.95 2.00
C ILE A 181 1.10 -21.43 0.70
N GLY A 182 1.33 -20.17 0.40
CA GLY A 182 0.82 -19.54 -0.82
C GLY A 182 1.13 -18.05 -0.87
N VAL A 183 0.42 -17.36 -1.77
CA VAL A 183 0.55 -15.91 -2.02
C VAL A 183 -0.82 -15.29 -2.09
N LEU A 184 -1.04 -14.14 -1.47
CA LEU A 184 -2.29 -13.39 -1.61
C LEU A 184 -2.48 -12.90 -3.06
N THR A 185 -3.72 -12.88 -3.50
CA THR A 185 -4.10 -12.22 -4.75
C THR A 185 -3.91 -10.70 -4.66
N PRO A 186 -3.78 -9.99 -5.79
CA PRO A 186 -3.53 -8.54 -5.81
C PRO A 186 -4.55 -7.72 -5.01
N LEU A 187 -5.85 -7.96 -5.17
CA LEU A 187 -6.89 -7.22 -4.44
C LEU A 187 -6.92 -7.57 -2.95
N SER A 188 -6.59 -8.82 -2.60
CA SER A 188 -6.46 -9.23 -1.20
C SER A 188 -5.27 -8.56 -0.51
N MET A 189 -4.18 -8.28 -1.25
CA MET A 189 -3.08 -7.47 -0.75
C MET A 189 -3.50 -6.04 -0.46
N GLU A 190 -4.26 -5.42 -1.37
CA GLU A 190 -4.78 -4.07 -1.16
C GLU A 190 -5.72 -4.00 0.04
N ALA A 191 -6.62 -4.99 0.19
CA ALA A 191 -7.51 -5.08 1.34
C ALA A 191 -6.75 -5.27 2.66
N LEU A 192 -5.72 -6.13 2.68
CA LEU A 192 -4.91 -6.38 3.87
C LEU A 192 -4.18 -5.12 4.34
N VAL A 193 -3.53 -4.38 3.43
CA VAL A 193 -2.75 -3.20 3.81
C VAL A 193 -3.62 -2.04 4.31
N GLN A 194 -4.93 -2.10 4.11
CA GLN A 194 -5.88 -1.14 4.69
C GLN A 194 -6.40 -1.52 6.07
N LYS A 195 -6.02 -2.69 6.61
CA LYS A 195 -6.40 -3.13 7.95
C LYS A 195 -5.49 -2.54 9.02
N MET A 196 -6.01 -2.39 10.23
CA MET A 196 -5.28 -1.93 11.41
C MET A 196 -4.98 -3.11 12.34
N PRO A 197 -3.98 -3.00 13.23
CA PRO A 197 -3.82 -3.94 14.34
C PRO A 197 -5.14 -4.17 15.09
N GLY A 198 -5.43 -5.41 15.46
CA GLY A 198 -6.70 -5.84 16.03
C GLY A 198 -7.78 -6.23 15.02
N SER A 199 -7.58 -5.91 13.72
CA SER A 199 -8.53 -6.32 12.67
C SER A 199 -8.55 -7.82 12.50
N LYS A 200 -9.75 -8.33 12.18
CA LYS A 200 -9.97 -9.74 11.86
C LYS A 200 -9.63 -10.03 10.40
N VAL A 201 -9.02 -11.19 10.19
CA VAL A 201 -8.59 -11.70 8.88
C VAL A 201 -9.07 -13.13 8.74
N ARG A 202 -9.69 -13.43 7.62
CA ARG A 202 -10.03 -14.78 7.18
C ARG A 202 -9.44 -15.03 5.81
N PHE A 203 -9.21 -16.28 5.47
CA PHE A 203 -8.67 -16.67 4.21
C PHE A 203 -9.62 -17.55 3.42
N ARG A 204 -9.46 -17.53 2.09
CA ARG A 204 -10.07 -18.49 1.18
C ARG A 204 -9.07 -18.94 0.12
N ARG A 205 -9.30 -20.11 -0.45
CA ARG A 205 -8.51 -20.54 -1.62
C ARG A 205 -8.89 -19.73 -2.85
N ALA A 206 -7.90 -19.50 -3.68
CA ALA A 206 -8.04 -18.96 -5.02
C ALA A 206 -7.11 -19.73 -5.97
N ASP A 207 -7.39 -19.64 -7.26
CA ASP A 207 -6.50 -20.14 -8.29
C ASP A 207 -5.74 -19.01 -9.00
N VAL A 208 -4.80 -19.40 -9.86
CA VAL A 208 -3.99 -18.44 -10.62
C VAL A 208 -4.84 -17.60 -11.56
N SER A 209 -5.90 -18.17 -12.13
CA SER A 209 -6.79 -17.46 -13.07
C SER A 209 -7.52 -16.31 -12.39
N GLU A 210 -7.93 -16.48 -11.13
CA GLU A 210 -8.51 -15.41 -10.32
C GLU A 210 -7.51 -14.28 -10.08
N GLY A 211 -6.28 -14.61 -9.67
CA GLY A 211 -5.22 -13.62 -9.48
C GLY A 211 -4.89 -12.83 -10.74
N VAL A 212 -4.87 -13.51 -11.90
CA VAL A 212 -4.70 -12.86 -13.21
C VAL A 212 -5.88 -11.94 -13.53
N ALA A 213 -7.12 -12.37 -13.28
CA ALA A 213 -8.32 -11.57 -13.53
C ALA A 213 -8.33 -10.30 -12.64
N GLU A 214 -7.94 -10.40 -11.36
CA GLU A 214 -7.78 -9.26 -10.47
C GLU A 214 -6.72 -8.27 -10.98
N GLN A 215 -5.57 -8.79 -11.41
CA GLN A 215 -4.51 -7.95 -11.98
C GLN A 215 -4.96 -7.23 -13.25
N MET A 216 -5.78 -7.87 -14.08
CA MET A 216 -6.37 -7.25 -15.27
C MET A 216 -7.38 -6.15 -14.90
N LYS A 217 -8.19 -6.36 -13.86
CA LYS A 217 -9.10 -5.31 -13.33
C LYS A 217 -8.33 -4.08 -12.86
N ILE A 218 -7.24 -4.25 -12.12
CA ILE A 218 -6.39 -3.15 -11.67
C ILE A 218 -5.79 -2.39 -12.86
N LYS A 219 -5.24 -3.12 -13.84
CA LYS A 219 -4.69 -2.50 -15.06
C LYS A 219 -5.73 -1.71 -15.84
N GLU A 220 -6.93 -2.25 -15.97
CA GLU A 220 -8.04 -1.59 -16.65
C GLU A 220 -8.50 -0.33 -15.90
N ALA A 221 -8.63 -0.39 -14.58
CA ALA A 221 -8.93 0.77 -13.74
C ALA A 221 -7.89 1.90 -13.93
N VAL A 222 -6.60 1.55 -13.93
CA VAL A 222 -5.51 2.51 -14.20
C VAL A 222 -5.59 3.10 -15.61
N ARG A 223 -5.88 2.28 -16.61
CA ARG A 223 -6.05 2.73 -18.00
C ARG A 223 -7.19 3.75 -18.11
N ARG A 224 -8.37 3.41 -17.60
CA ARG A 224 -9.55 4.29 -17.57
C ARG A 224 -9.29 5.59 -16.78
N ALA A 225 -8.62 5.50 -15.64
CA ALA A 225 -8.24 6.68 -14.86
C ALA A 225 -7.37 7.65 -15.67
N ARG A 226 -6.41 7.12 -16.43
CA ARG A 226 -5.56 7.93 -17.32
C ARG A 226 -6.37 8.62 -18.42
N GLU A 227 -7.30 7.92 -19.05
CA GLU A 227 -8.17 8.47 -20.09
C GLU A 227 -9.09 9.57 -19.58
N LEU A 228 -9.73 9.34 -18.41
CA LEU A 228 -10.56 10.33 -17.75
C LEU A 228 -9.76 11.58 -17.37
N ARG A 229 -8.54 11.41 -16.86
CA ARG A 229 -7.63 12.52 -16.58
C ARG A 229 -7.32 13.33 -17.83
N LEU A 230 -6.97 12.67 -18.94
CA LEU A 230 -6.68 13.34 -20.21
C LEU A 230 -7.91 14.10 -20.75
N SER A 231 -9.08 13.47 -20.68
CA SER A 231 -10.35 14.11 -21.07
C SER A 231 -10.67 15.34 -20.20
N HIS A 232 -10.44 15.25 -18.88
CA HIS A 232 -10.62 16.38 -17.98
C HIS A 232 -9.70 17.54 -18.33
N VAL A 233 -8.40 17.27 -18.51
CA VAL A 233 -7.37 18.27 -18.89
C VAL A 233 -7.72 18.96 -20.21
N SER A 234 -8.26 18.21 -21.18
CA SER A 234 -8.63 18.77 -22.49
C SER A 234 -9.82 19.71 -22.43
N ARG A 235 -10.71 19.54 -21.44
CA ARG A 235 -11.93 20.35 -21.25
C ARG A 235 -11.71 21.59 -20.39
N THR A 236 -10.62 21.60 -19.61
CA THR A 236 -10.38 22.67 -18.64
C THR A 236 -9.61 23.80 -19.32
N HIS A 237 -10.24 24.96 -19.52
CA HIS A 237 -9.59 26.20 -19.90
C HIS A 237 -9.13 26.90 -18.61
N ILE A 238 -7.81 27.09 -18.45
CA ILE A 238 -7.23 27.84 -17.33
C ILE A 238 -6.44 29.01 -17.88
N GLU A 239 -6.79 30.21 -17.42
CA GLU A 239 -5.94 31.38 -17.60
C GLU A 239 -4.68 31.23 -16.75
N ALA A 240 -3.54 31.11 -17.41
CA ALA A 240 -2.26 30.89 -16.78
C ALA A 240 -1.68 32.23 -16.29
N SER A 241 -1.89 32.55 -15.03
CA SER A 241 -1.08 33.59 -14.38
C SER A 241 -1.13 33.49 -12.86
N ARG A 242 -0.31 32.61 -12.28
CA ARG A 242 0.13 32.73 -10.88
C ARG A 242 1.41 31.93 -10.69
N SER A 243 2.33 32.51 -9.90
CA SER A 243 3.58 31.92 -9.43
C SER A 243 3.36 30.52 -8.86
N LEU A 244 4.30 29.60 -9.13
CA LEU A 244 4.32 28.23 -8.66
C LEU A 244 4.89 28.08 -7.25
N SER A 245 5.38 29.18 -6.64
CA SER A 245 5.91 29.19 -5.27
C SER A 245 4.80 29.29 -4.25
N GLY A 246 4.91 28.54 -3.16
CA GLY A 246 3.95 28.59 -2.08
C GLY A 246 4.36 27.76 -0.88
N HIS A 247 3.83 28.15 0.29
CA HIS A 247 3.98 27.41 1.54
C HIS A 247 2.64 26.78 1.91
N PHE A 248 2.67 25.49 2.20
CA PHE A 248 1.46 24.72 2.57
C PHE A 248 1.67 24.06 3.93
N THR A 249 0.62 24.02 4.73
CA THR A 249 0.64 23.26 5.97
C THR A 249 -0.18 21.98 5.82
N LEU A 250 0.45 20.84 6.05
CA LEU A 250 -0.20 19.55 6.16
C LEU A 250 -0.44 19.21 7.62
N THR A 251 -1.68 18.92 8.01
CA THR A 251 -1.99 18.47 9.37
C THR A 251 -2.51 17.04 9.34
N VAL A 252 -1.82 16.13 10.03
CA VAL A 252 -2.21 14.73 10.18
C VAL A 252 -2.31 14.42 11.68
N GLU A 253 -3.46 13.96 12.14
CA GLU A 253 -3.70 13.62 13.54
C GLU A 253 -3.30 14.72 14.53
N GLY A 254 -3.55 15.99 14.17
CA GLY A 254 -3.19 17.16 14.97
C GLY A 254 -1.73 17.60 14.90
N LYS A 255 -0.86 16.87 14.20
CA LYS A 255 0.54 17.25 13.95
C LYS A 255 0.63 18.07 12.66
N ARG A 256 1.37 19.18 12.71
CA ARG A 256 1.61 20.08 11.58
C ARG A 256 2.92 19.74 10.85
N TYR A 257 2.87 19.79 9.52
CA TYR A 257 4.01 19.63 8.62
C TYR A 257 3.98 20.78 7.62
N GLU A 258 5.09 21.48 7.48
CA GLU A 258 5.23 22.56 6.51
C GLU A 258 5.76 22.00 5.17
N ILE A 259 5.16 22.44 4.07
CA ILE A 259 5.54 22.05 2.71
C ILE A 259 5.80 23.31 1.92
N THR A 260 6.99 23.43 1.37
CA THR A 260 7.38 24.55 0.51
C THR A 260 7.48 24.11 -0.94
N CYS A 261 6.84 24.85 -1.84
CA CYS A 261 7.04 24.77 -3.29
C CYS A 261 7.81 26.02 -3.72
N GLU A 262 8.95 25.83 -4.35
CA GLU A 262 9.75 26.92 -4.92
C GLU A 262 9.77 26.75 -6.44
N GLU A 263 9.63 27.87 -7.15
CA GLU A 263 9.90 27.95 -8.60
C GLU A 263 11.41 27.96 -8.77
N ILE A 264 11.97 27.00 -9.52
CA ILE A 264 13.39 26.90 -9.83
C ILE A 264 13.68 27.70 -11.10
#